data_6f24ad87b66aaa30c2f827f3ecc212d4
#
_entry.id   6f24ad87b66aaa30c2f827f3ecc212d4
#
_cell.length_a   1.000
_cell.length_b   1.000
_cell.length_c   1.000
_cell.angle_alpha   90.00
_cell.angle_beta   90.00
_cell.angle_gamma   90.00
#
_symmetry.space_group_name_H-M   'P 1'
#
loop_
_entity.id
_entity.type
_entity.pdbx_description
1 polymer ?
#
loop_
_entity_poly.entity_id
_entity_poly.type
_entity_poly.pdbx_seq_one_letter_code
_entity_poly.pdbx_strand_id
1 'polypeptide(L)'
;MHSQGDLSHRRARRRAQVRRRRAVAAILGLLVVAALGSVTLFRGADARALSDSTEERTSAASSQARRSTAVTVTKPIRSPAKSSVGATTAKNGRPSDKARLKLAGVITGNISPKSVASSGAGYVTAQNMMYRHSVTVYDARTLKLVKTIPDAVQLSRLGYPEYKGTVRGAPVEAAFSPDGRYAYVSNYSMYGPGFGPEGDDNCTPSSGYDRSFVYRIDLRRLKIDRAYRVGAVPKVVAVTPDGRYVLVTNWCTWDLSVVSTKKGKEVRRVPIGPYPRGIAVSPKGNAAYVAVMGGNALVRVDLDRWTTSSIPVGAGPRAAEFHPSDRYIFVSLNAEGRVAKLDLKTGSVTAKVATGSAPRSLALAADGKTLYVVNYESGTVAKLRTSDMKTLQTIDACYHPIGITYDRSTRRVWVACYTGSIRVYNDR
;
A
#
# COMPACT_ATOMS: atom_id res chain seq x y z
N MET A 1 -34.15 -19.43 21.75
CA MET A 1 -34.39 -20.02 20.41
C MET A 1 -34.47 -18.93 19.33
N HIS A 2 -33.30 -18.29 18.95
CA HIS A 2 -33.30 -17.20 17.94
C HIS A 2 -32.02 -17.15 17.10
N SER A 3 -31.41 -18.28 16.70
CA SER A 3 -30.18 -18.25 15.91
C SER A 3 -30.15 -19.11 14.63
N GLN A 4 -31.20 -19.89 14.33
CA GLN A 4 -31.19 -20.74 13.13
C GLN A 4 -31.81 -20.10 11.88
N GLY A 5 -32.60 -19.01 12.00
CA GLY A 5 -33.25 -18.33 10.85
C GLY A 5 -32.30 -17.51 9.99
N ASP A 6 -31.25 -16.92 10.57
CA ASP A 6 -30.34 -16.03 9.82
C ASP A 6 -29.37 -16.77 8.89
N LEU A 7 -28.94 -17.96 9.25
CA LEU A 7 -28.03 -18.78 8.46
C LEU A 7 -28.69 -19.37 7.18
N SER A 8 -30.00 -19.65 7.25
CA SER A 8 -30.75 -20.15 6.10
C SER A 8 -30.97 -19.07 5.05
N HIS A 9 -31.28 -17.85 5.44
CA HIS A 9 -31.43 -16.70 4.55
C HIS A 9 -30.12 -16.30 3.85
N ARG A 10 -28.99 -16.37 4.54
CA ARG A 10 -27.67 -16.10 3.96
C ARG A 10 -27.27 -17.17 2.93
N ARG A 11 -27.57 -18.45 3.18
CA ARG A 11 -27.33 -19.54 2.23
C ARG A 11 -28.21 -19.45 0.99
N ALA A 12 -29.48 -19.02 1.14
CA ALA A 12 -30.40 -18.82 0.02
C ALA A 12 -29.95 -17.66 -0.90
N ARG A 13 -29.53 -16.53 -0.33
CA ARG A 13 -28.97 -15.39 -1.09
C ARG A 13 -27.69 -15.75 -1.85
N ARG A 14 -26.79 -16.51 -1.23
CA ARG A 14 -25.57 -17.00 -1.89
C ARG A 14 -25.86 -17.95 -3.06
N ARG A 15 -26.84 -18.85 -2.94
CA ARG A 15 -27.27 -19.73 -4.03
C ARG A 15 -27.93 -18.97 -5.18
N ALA A 16 -28.71 -17.95 -4.91
CA ALA A 16 -29.31 -17.09 -5.93
C ALA A 16 -28.25 -16.28 -6.70
N GLN A 17 -27.23 -15.77 -6.01
CA GLN A 17 -26.14 -15.03 -6.63
C GLN A 17 -25.25 -15.90 -7.52
N VAL A 18 -24.97 -17.15 -7.12
CA VAL A 18 -24.24 -18.12 -7.94
C VAL A 18 -25.04 -18.51 -9.18
N ARG A 19 -26.36 -18.72 -9.05
CA ARG A 19 -27.24 -19.01 -10.21
C ARG A 19 -27.28 -17.85 -11.20
N ARG A 20 -27.37 -16.58 -10.74
CA ARG A 20 -27.31 -15.40 -11.62
C ARG A 20 -25.96 -15.30 -12.36
N ARG A 21 -24.82 -15.55 -11.69
CA ARG A 21 -23.50 -15.54 -12.34
C ARG A 21 -23.35 -16.64 -13.39
N ARG A 22 -23.94 -17.84 -13.18
CA ARG A 22 -23.93 -18.93 -14.17
C ARG A 22 -24.83 -18.62 -15.36
N ALA A 23 -25.98 -17.98 -15.17
CA ALA A 23 -26.86 -17.54 -16.26
C ALA A 23 -26.21 -16.47 -17.14
N VAL A 24 -25.52 -15.49 -16.55
CA VAL A 24 -24.77 -14.45 -17.28
C VAL A 24 -23.62 -15.05 -18.09
N ALA A 25 -22.88 -16.01 -17.51
CA ALA A 25 -21.80 -16.71 -18.22
C ALA A 25 -22.30 -17.56 -19.40
N ALA A 26 -23.49 -18.17 -19.28
CA ALA A 26 -24.11 -18.93 -20.37
C ALA A 26 -24.61 -18.05 -21.51
N ILE A 27 -25.13 -16.86 -21.21
CA ILE A 27 -25.57 -15.87 -22.21
C ILE A 27 -24.37 -15.27 -22.94
N LEU A 28 -23.25 -14.99 -22.24
CA LEU A 28 -22.00 -14.53 -22.86
C LEU A 28 -21.36 -15.62 -23.74
N GLY A 29 -21.45 -16.88 -23.34
CA GLY A 29 -20.96 -18.01 -24.17
C GLY A 29 -21.75 -18.18 -25.48
N LEU A 30 -23.08 -17.98 -25.47
CA LEU A 30 -23.93 -18.03 -26.66
C LEU A 30 -23.70 -16.86 -27.62
N LEU A 31 -23.36 -15.66 -27.10
CA LEU A 31 -23.06 -14.48 -27.94
C LEU A 31 -21.67 -14.62 -28.61
N VAL A 32 -20.71 -15.31 -28.03
CA VAL A 32 -19.39 -15.57 -28.65
C VAL A 32 -19.49 -16.56 -29.80
N VAL A 33 -20.37 -17.56 -29.72
CA VAL A 33 -20.59 -18.53 -30.81
C VAL A 33 -21.33 -17.90 -31.99
N ALA A 34 -22.20 -16.92 -31.76
CA ALA A 34 -22.90 -16.18 -32.84
C ALA A 34 -21.99 -15.16 -33.56
N ALA A 35 -20.90 -14.69 -32.91
CA ALA A 35 -19.98 -13.70 -33.48
C ALA A 35 -18.87 -14.32 -34.36
N LEU A 36 -18.68 -15.64 -34.35
CA LEU A 36 -17.70 -16.33 -35.20
C LEU A 36 -18.19 -16.63 -36.62
N GLY A 37 -19.44 -16.26 -36.97
CA GLY A 37 -20.05 -16.51 -38.28
C GLY A 37 -20.03 -15.34 -39.28
N SER A 38 -19.42 -14.17 -38.94
CA SER A 38 -19.41 -13.02 -39.85
C SER A 38 -18.07 -12.30 -39.78
N VAL A 39 -17.08 -12.84 -40.51
CA VAL A 39 -15.84 -12.11 -40.82
C VAL A 39 -16.06 -11.39 -42.15
N THR A 40 -16.19 -10.07 -42.15
CA THR A 40 -15.56 -9.14 -43.07
C THR A 40 -15.75 -7.69 -42.63
N LEU A 41 -14.63 -6.95 -42.62
CA LEU A 41 -14.47 -5.49 -42.70
C LEU A 41 -15.08 -4.62 -41.54
N PHE A 42 -14.22 -4.15 -40.63
CA PHE A 42 -13.90 -2.73 -40.48
C PHE A 42 -12.78 -2.51 -39.43
N ARG A 43 -11.83 -1.70 -39.83
CA ARG A 43 -10.77 -1.16 -38.94
C ARG A 43 -11.35 -0.11 -38.01
N GLY A 44 -10.84 -0.09 -36.77
CA GLY A 44 -10.84 1.13 -35.93
C GLY A 44 -11.48 0.98 -34.57
N ALA A 45 -10.69 1.27 -33.57
CA ALA A 45 -10.99 1.88 -32.30
C ALA A 45 -11.56 1.06 -31.13
N ASP A 46 -10.87 1.26 -30.00
CA ASP A 46 -11.30 1.31 -28.61
C ASP A 46 -11.47 0.02 -27.81
N ALA A 47 -10.43 -0.25 -27.06
CA ALA A 47 -10.44 -1.13 -25.87
C ALA A 47 -11.23 -0.47 -24.74
N ARG A 48 -12.45 -0.90 -24.49
CA ARG A 48 -13.20 -0.58 -23.27
C ARG A 48 -12.86 -1.60 -22.18
N ALA A 49 -12.16 -1.15 -21.16
CA ALA A 49 -12.01 -1.85 -19.89
C ALA A 49 -13.34 -1.78 -19.12
N LEU A 50 -13.82 -2.93 -18.66
CA LEU A 50 -14.99 -3.06 -17.80
C LEU A 50 -14.72 -2.43 -16.43
N SER A 51 -15.45 -1.38 -16.11
CA SER A 51 -15.54 -0.77 -14.80
C SER A 51 -16.62 -1.47 -13.98
N ASP A 52 -16.24 -1.98 -12.81
CA ASP A 52 -17.19 -2.33 -11.77
C ASP A 52 -17.19 -1.19 -10.74
N SER A 53 -18.12 -0.27 -10.92
CA SER A 53 -18.43 0.75 -9.92
C SER A 53 -19.91 1.09 -9.99
N THR A 54 -20.72 0.37 -9.23
CA THR A 54 -22.05 0.81 -8.83
C THR A 54 -22.23 0.58 -7.33
N GLU A 55 -22.81 1.62 -6.71
CA GLU A 55 -23.28 1.79 -5.34
C GLU A 55 -22.25 2.47 -4.43
N GLU A 56 -22.49 3.73 -4.04
CA GLU A 56 -23.57 4.20 -3.17
C GLU A 56 -23.75 5.72 -3.26
N ARG A 57 -24.93 6.14 -3.55
CA ARG A 57 -25.49 7.42 -3.10
C ARG A 57 -26.60 7.13 -2.11
N THR A 58 -26.53 7.75 -0.97
CA THR A 58 -27.54 8.25 -0.03
C THR A 58 -27.13 7.93 1.41
N SER A 59 -26.88 8.87 2.25
CA SER A 59 -27.81 9.69 3.00
C SER A 59 -27.01 10.61 3.95
N ALA A 60 -27.37 11.87 3.90
CA ALA A 60 -27.06 12.82 4.96
C ALA A 60 -28.10 12.65 6.07
N ALA A 61 -27.67 12.76 7.30
CA ALA A 61 -28.29 13.51 8.39
C ALA A 61 -27.77 13.01 9.75
N SER A 62 -27.35 13.83 10.51
CA SER A 62 -27.73 14.56 11.70
C SER A 62 -26.67 14.52 12.78
N SER A 63 -26.34 15.72 13.17
CA SER A 63 -25.54 16.16 14.31
C SER A 63 -26.12 15.74 15.64
N GLN A 64 -25.29 15.24 16.55
CA GLN A 64 -25.46 15.55 17.98
C GLN A 64 -24.10 15.58 18.66
N ALA A 65 -23.75 16.77 19.16
CA ALA A 65 -22.63 17.02 20.02
C ALA A 65 -22.82 16.36 21.38
N ARG A 66 -21.82 15.64 21.87
CA ARG A 66 -21.66 15.38 23.30
C ARG A 66 -20.25 15.74 23.73
N ARG A 67 -20.22 16.53 24.80
CA ARG A 67 -19.05 17.07 25.50
C ARG A 67 -18.09 15.97 25.93
N SER A 68 -16.82 16.18 25.64
CA SER A 68 -15.72 15.36 26.14
C SER A 68 -15.06 16.09 27.30
N THR A 69 -15.00 15.43 28.43
CA THR A 69 -14.27 15.82 29.64
C THR A 69 -12.77 15.71 29.40
N ALA A 70 -12.05 16.74 29.82
CA ALA A 70 -10.60 16.83 29.78
C ALA A 70 -9.96 15.82 30.72
N VAL A 71 -8.98 15.08 30.23
CA VAL A 71 -8.07 14.24 31.01
C VAL A 71 -6.67 14.85 30.96
N THR A 72 -6.17 15.07 32.15
CA THR A 72 -4.93 15.72 32.54
C THR A 72 -3.69 15.04 31.98
N VAL A 73 -2.77 15.83 31.44
CA VAL A 73 -1.47 15.44 30.90
C VAL A 73 -0.53 15.05 32.03
N THR A 74 0.05 13.86 31.95
CA THR A 74 1.17 13.44 32.79
C THR A 74 2.42 13.16 31.96
N LYS A 75 3.48 13.88 32.33
CA LYS A 75 4.94 13.75 32.13
C LYS A 75 5.51 13.27 30.78
N PRO A 76 6.58 13.91 30.29
CA PRO A 76 7.27 13.56 29.07
C PRO A 76 8.07 12.25 29.23
N ILE A 77 7.86 11.35 28.29
CA ILE A 77 8.63 10.11 28.15
C ILE A 77 10.04 10.46 27.65
N ARG A 78 11.06 9.99 28.35
CA ARG A 78 12.47 10.12 28.01
C ARG A 78 12.74 9.66 26.58
N SER A 79 13.44 10.48 25.82
CA SER A 79 13.96 10.14 24.48
C SER A 79 14.81 8.88 24.53
N PRO A 80 14.64 7.94 23.59
CA PRO A 80 15.60 6.87 23.43
C PRO A 80 16.93 7.43 22.92
N ALA A 81 18.02 6.92 23.47
CA ALA A 81 19.40 7.27 23.17
C ALA A 81 19.73 7.11 21.67
N LYS A 82 20.68 7.90 21.17
CA LYS A 82 21.27 7.81 19.84
C LYS A 82 21.71 6.37 19.55
N SER A 83 20.97 5.68 18.70
CA SER A 83 21.35 4.37 18.17
C SER A 83 21.83 4.59 16.75
N SER A 84 23.12 4.41 16.54
CA SER A 84 23.73 4.21 15.23
C SER A 84 23.04 3.01 14.56
N VAL A 85 22.52 3.21 13.33
CA VAL A 85 21.93 2.15 12.53
C VAL A 85 23.08 1.28 11.97
N GLY A 86 23.65 0.48 12.84
CA GLY A 86 24.33 -0.74 12.46
C GLY A 86 23.26 -1.83 12.40
N ALA A 87 23.25 -2.65 11.36
CA ALA A 87 22.42 -3.84 11.24
C ALA A 87 22.71 -4.81 12.38
N THR A 88 22.12 -4.58 13.54
CA THR A 88 22.09 -5.57 14.62
C THR A 88 21.09 -6.65 14.23
N THR A 89 21.58 -7.67 13.54
CA THR A 89 20.95 -8.98 13.49
C THR A 89 20.70 -9.42 14.93
N ALA A 90 19.43 -9.52 15.31
CA ALA A 90 19.04 -10.15 16.56
C ALA A 90 19.58 -11.60 16.54
N LYS A 91 20.68 -11.83 17.23
CA LYS A 91 21.48 -13.07 17.18
C LYS A 91 20.81 -14.30 17.81
N ASN A 92 19.61 -14.22 18.40
CA ASN A 92 19.00 -15.35 19.11
C ASN A 92 17.49 -15.47 18.83
N GLY A 93 17.10 -15.80 17.61
CA GLY A 93 15.71 -16.11 17.28
C GLY A 93 15.61 -17.18 16.20
N ARG A 94 14.58 -18.04 16.31
CA ARG A 94 14.28 -19.04 15.27
C ARG A 94 14.20 -18.35 13.89
N PRO A 95 14.84 -18.89 12.83
CA PRO A 95 14.73 -18.34 11.48
C PRO A 95 13.28 -18.18 11.04
N SER A 96 12.97 -17.12 10.29
CA SER A 96 11.58 -16.81 9.92
C SER A 96 10.94 -17.92 9.10
N ASP A 97 11.71 -18.62 8.24
CA ASP A 97 11.23 -19.75 7.43
C ASP A 97 10.92 -21.03 8.25
N LYS A 98 11.32 -21.06 9.51
CA LYS A 98 11.01 -22.15 10.47
C LYS A 98 9.94 -21.76 11.49
N ALA A 99 9.57 -20.50 11.55
CA ALA A 99 8.53 -19.96 12.43
C ALA A 99 7.13 -20.12 11.80
N ARG A 100 6.08 -19.95 12.60
CA ARG A 100 4.69 -19.93 12.14
C ARG A 100 4.00 -18.63 12.56
N LEU A 101 3.14 -18.14 11.68
CA LEU A 101 2.27 -17.01 12.00
C LEU A 101 1.20 -17.46 12.99
N LYS A 102 1.11 -16.76 14.12
CA LYS A 102 0.07 -16.93 15.12
C LYS A 102 -0.55 -15.57 15.46
N LEU A 103 -1.87 -15.47 15.47
CA LEU A 103 -2.56 -14.22 15.81
C LEU A 103 -2.13 -13.74 17.18
N ALA A 104 -1.65 -12.50 17.27
CA ALA A 104 -1.21 -11.85 18.50
C ALA A 104 -2.25 -10.84 19.00
N GLY A 105 -3.04 -10.26 18.09
CA GLY A 105 -4.09 -9.31 18.45
C GLY A 105 -4.79 -8.74 17.23
N VAL A 106 -5.93 -8.10 17.50
CA VAL A 106 -6.72 -7.38 16.50
C VAL A 106 -6.95 -5.97 17.05
N ILE A 107 -6.57 -4.99 16.26
CA ILE A 107 -6.81 -3.57 16.53
C ILE A 107 -8.04 -3.16 15.74
N THR A 108 -9.03 -2.63 16.44
CA THR A 108 -10.28 -2.12 15.89
C THR A 108 -10.53 -0.70 16.39
N GLY A 109 -11.67 -0.14 16.06
CA GLY A 109 -12.09 1.19 16.49
C GLY A 109 -12.34 2.10 15.30
N ASN A 110 -12.09 3.38 15.48
CA ASN A 110 -12.39 4.39 14.45
C ASN A 110 -11.27 4.49 13.40
N ILE A 111 -10.96 3.38 12.72
CA ILE A 111 -9.92 3.26 11.69
C ILE A 111 -10.47 2.69 10.39
N SER A 112 -9.84 3.05 9.28
CA SER A 112 -10.12 2.52 7.95
C SER A 112 -8.82 2.41 7.15
N PRO A 113 -7.92 1.49 7.56
CA PRO A 113 -6.54 1.47 7.08
C PRO A 113 -6.47 0.97 5.63
N LYS A 114 -5.86 1.78 4.77
CA LYS A 114 -5.45 1.42 3.41
C LYS A 114 -4.11 0.71 3.42
N SER A 115 -3.24 1.09 4.33
CA SER A 115 -1.93 0.47 4.51
C SER A 115 -1.48 0.52 5.97
N VAL A 116 -0.46 -0.26 6.29
CA VAL A 116 0.30 -0.22 7.52
C VAL A 116 1.78 -0.21 7.19
N ALA A 117 2.57 0.54 7.95
CA ALA A 117 4.01 0.62 7.75
C ALA A 117 4.74 0.64 9.10
N SER A 118 5.79 -0.19 9.25
CA SER A 118 6.62 -0.23 10.44
C SER A 118 7.83 0.71 10.30
N SER A 119 8.10 1.48 11.35
CA SER A 119 9.32 2.28 11.44
C SER A 119 10.57 1.40 11.67
N GLY A 120 10.39 0.14 12.07
CA GLY A 120 11.47 -0.71 12.55
C GLY A 120 12.11 -0.24 13.87
N ALA A 121 11.60 0.85 14.47
CA ALA A 121 12.12 1.50 15.66
C ALA A 121 11.07 1.63 16.79
N GLY A 122 10.02 0.79 16.75
CA GLY A 122 9.03 0.69 17.80
C GLY A 122 7.66 1.29 17.46
N TYR A 123 7.51 1.97 16.35
CA TYR A 123 6.20 2.46 15.87
C TYR A 123 5.73 1.74 14.62
N VAL A 124 4.42 1.54 14.54
CA VAL A 124 3.71 1.16 13.31
C VAL A 124 2.66 2.22 13.05
N THR A 125 2.59 2.70 11.82
CA THR A 125 1.56 3.63 11.38
C THR A 125 0.53 2.93 10.53
N ALA A 126 -0.74 3.38 10.60
CA ALA A 126 -1.78 3.00 9.65
C ALA A 126 -2.33 4.25 8.97
N GLN A 127 -2.45 4.17 7.65
CA GLN A 127 -2.93 5.23 6.79
C GLN A 127 -4.41 4.99 6.54
N ASN A 128 -5.26 5.77 7.24
CA ASN A 128 -6.71 5.63 7.21
C ASN A 128 -7.29 6.48 6.07
N MET A 129 -7.20 5.96 4.85
CA MET A 129 -7.68 6.65 3.65
C MET A 129 -9.20 6.64 3.52
N MET A 130 -9.83 5.52 3.88
CA MET A 130 -11.26 5.31 3.64
C MET A 130 -12.07 5.93 4.79
N TYR A 131 -12.87 6.93 4.51
CA TYR A 131 -13.84 7.56 5.43
C TYR A 131 -13.29 8.29 6.66
N ARG A 132 -12.05 8.05 7.09
CA ARG A 132 -11.51 8.55 8.38
C ARG A 132 -10.31 9.45 8.26
N HIS A 133 -9.74 9.59 7.11
CA HIS A 133 -8.65 10.49 6.73
C HIS A 133 -7.75 10.89 7.90
N SER A 134 -6.91 9.99 8.34
CA SER A 134 -5.96 10.21 9.43
C SER A 134 -4.79 9.24 9.35
N VAL A 135 -3.73 9.52 10.09
CA VAL A 135 -2.66 8.55 10.35
C VAL A 135 -2.70 8.17 11.82
N THR A 136 -2.92 6.88 12.10
CA THR A 136 -2.83 6.37 13.48
C THR A 136 -1.44 5.77 13.71
N VAL A 137 -0.86 6.08 14.87
CA VAL A 137 0.47 5.62 15.29
C VAL A 137 0.28 4.67 16.46
N TYR A 138 0.84 3.49 16.36
CA TYR A 138 0.78 2.43 17.38
C TYR A 138 2.17 2.11 17.91
N ASP A 139 2.24 1.77 19.19
CA ASP A 139 3.42 1.11 19.77
C ASP A 139 3.46 -0.35 19.27
N ALA A 140 4.55 -0.73 18.63
CA ALA A 140 4.68 -2.04 17.97
C ALA A 140 4.69 -3.22 18.97
N ARG A 141 5.09 -2.97 20.22
CA ARG A 141 5.20 -3.99 21.27
C ARG A 141 3.86 -4.21 21.96
N THR A 142 3.22 -3.12 22.39
CA THR A 142 1.99 -3.18 23.19
C THR A 142 0.73 -3.19 22.34
N LEU A 143 0.80 -2.89 21.06
CA LEU A 143 -0.31 -2.72 20.11
C LEU A 143 -1.24 -1.53 20.45
N LYS A 144 -0.88 -0.72 21.44
CA LYS A 144 -1.70 0.41 21.88
C LYS A 144 -1.57 1.59 20.92
N LEU A 145 -2.68 2.30 20.73
CA LEU A 145 -2.70 3.57 20.00
C LEU A 145 -1.91 4.61 20.79
N VAL A 146 -0.91 5.19 20.15
CA VAL A 146 -0.09 6.29 20.69
C VAL A 146 -0.68 7.63 20.31
N LYS A 147 -1.10 7.78 19.04
CA LYS A 147 -1.64 9.05 18.51
C LYS A 147 -2.48 8.81 17.28
N THR A 148 -3.55 9.58 17.15
CA THR A 148 -4.23 9.84 15.88
C THR A 148 -3.79 11.21 15.39
N ILE A 149 -3.18 11.25 14.19
CA ILE A 149 -2.71 12.48 13.54
C ILE A 149 -3.74 12.79 12.46
N PRO A 150 -4.45 13.93 12.56
CA PRO A 150 -5.40 14.34 11.52
C PRO A 150 -4.65 14.69 10.23
N ASP A 151 -5.31 14.49 9.10
CA ASP A 151 -4.82 14.81 7.76
C ASP A 151 -4.90 16.32 7.43
N ALA A 152 -5.57 17.09 8.28
CA ALA A 152 -5.82 18.52 8.10
C ALA A 152 -4.57 19.35 8.34
N VAL A 153 -4.21 20.20 7.37
CA VAL A 153 -3.06 21.10 7.42
C VAL A 153 -3.38 22.47 6.82
N GLN A 154 -2.59 23.46 7.18
CA GLN A 154 -2.54 24.76 6.50
C GLN A 154 -1.29 24.77 5.60
N LEU A 155 -1.46 24.48 4.31
CA LEU A 155 -0.35 24.40 3.35
C LEU A 155 0.42 25.73 3.25
N SER A 156 -0.26 26.86 3.44
CA SER A 156 0.38 28.19 3.48
C SER A 156 1.47 28.29 4.56
N ARG A 157 1.30 27.61 5.70
CA ARG A 157 2.30 27.54 6.78
C ARG A 157 3.40 26.50 6.51
N LEU A 158 3.21 25.67 5.50
CA LEU A 158 4.16 24.63 5.10
C LEU A 158 4.92 24.98 3.82
N GLY A 159 4.87 26.27 3.39
CA GLY A 159 5.64 26.77 2.25
C GLY A 159 4.85 26.89 0.95
N TYR A 160 3.51 26.83 0.99
CA TYR A 160 2.63 26.94 -0.18
C TYR A 160 1.58 28.07 0.04
N PRO A 161 1.99 29.34 -0.04
CA PRO A 161 1.14 30.48 0.31
C PRO A 161 -0.10 30.65 -0.60
N GLU A 162 -0.09 30.03 -1.77
CA GLU A 162 -1.21 30.01 -2.70
C GLU A 162 -2.44 29.26 -2.17
N TYR A 163 -2.25 28.27 -1.28
CA TYR A 163 -3.35 27.53 -0.68
C TYR A 163 -3.82 28.19 0.63
N LYS A 164 -4.96 28.87 0.55
CA LYS A 164 -5.56 29.54 1.73
C LYS A 164 -6.41 28.58 2.56
N GLY A 165 -6.45 28.80 3.88
CA GLY A 165 -7.28 28.02 4.79
C GLY A 165 -6.72 26.63 5.11
N THR A 166 -7.58 25.79 5.66
CA THR A 166 -7.26 24.41 6.02
C THR A 166 -7.67 23.48 4.91
N VAL A 167 -6.74 22.61 4.50
CA VAL A 167 -6.96 21.54 3.54
C VAL A 167 -6.77 20.18 4.21
N ARG A 168 -7.32 19.13 3.59
CA ARG A 168 -7.21 17.74 4.05
C ARG A 168 -6.58 16.89 2.98
N GLY A 169 -5.92 15.81 3.38
CA GLY A 169 -5.46 14.77 2.49
C GLY A 169 -6.27 13.48 2.62
N ALA A 170 -5.89 12.46 1.88
CA ALA A 170 -6.38 11.09 2.03
C ALA A 170 -5.16 10.16 2.15
N PRO A 171 -4.67 9.85 3.36
CA PRO A 171 -3.43 9.11 3.57
C PRO A 171 -3.49 7.70 2.99
N VAL A 172 -2.56 7.34 2.08
CA VAL A 172 -2.56 6.06 1.34
C VAL A 172 -1.49 5.11 1.83
N GLU A 173 -0.22 5.51 1.73
CA GLU A 173 0.94 4.70 2.04
C GLU A 173 1.96 5.52 2.82
N ALA A 174 2.85 4.84 3.55
CA ALA A 174 3.92 5.50 4.28
C ALA A 174 5.25 4.78 4.13
N ALA A 175 6.33 5.56 4.18
CA ALA A 175 7.71 5.08 4.33
C ALA A 175 8.43 5.92 5.37
N PHE A 176 9.46 5.34 5.98
CA PHE A 176 10.20 6.00 7.06
C PHE A 176 11.59 6.44 6.59
N SER A 177 12.08 7.54 7.17
CA SER A 177 13.50 7.90 7.04
C SER A 177 14.37 6.80 7.68
N PRO A 178 15.61 6.59 7.17
CA PRO A 178 16.49 5.53 7.67
C PRO A 178 16.81 5.63 9.18
N ASP A 179 16.78 6.85 9.72
CA ASP A 179 16.98 7.13 11.16
C ASP A 179 15.71 6.92 11.99
N GLY A 180 14.59 6.53 11.37
CA GLY A 180 13.29 6.30 12.01
C GLY A 180 12.63 7.58 12.57
N ARG A 181 13.17 8.77 12.28
CA ARG A 181 12.66 10.04 12.82
C ARG A 181 11.41 10.55 12.11
N TYR A 182 11.34 10.34 10.82
CA TYR A 182 10.26 10.87 9.97
C TYR A 182 9.51 9.75 9.27
N ALA A 183 8.17 9.91 9.19
CA ALA A 183 7.35 9.17 8.26
C ALA A 183 6.93 10.10 7.11
N TYR A 184 6.99 9.60 5.88
CA TYR A 184 6.49 10.26 4.68
C TYR A 184 5.22 9.57 4.23
N VAL A 185 4.13 10.31 4.11
CA VAL A 185 2.78 9.77 3.87
C VAL A 185 2.21 10.40 2.60
N SER A 186 1.91 9.58 1.59
CA SER A 186 1.22 10.04 0.37
C SER A 186 -0.26 10.28 0.64
N ASN A 187 -0.85 11.27 -0.02
CA ASN A 187 -2.28 11.54 0.03
C ASN A 187 -2.90 11.33 -1.36
N TYR A 188 -3.87 10.42 -1.46
CA TYR A 188 -4.57 10.08 -2.70
C TYR A 188 -5.08 11.32 -3.43
N SER A 189 -5.77 12.17 -2.72
CA SER A 189 -6.24 13.49 -3.16
C SER A 189 -6.09 14.50 -2.04
N MET A 190 -6.22 15.77 -2.40
CA MET A 190 -6.33 16.86 -1.44
C MET A 190 -7.73 17.45 -1.54
N TYR A 191 -8.27 17.89 -0.41
CA TYR A 191 -9.62 18.43 -0.30
C TYR A 191 -9.59 19.79 0.38
N GLY A 192 -10.42 20.72 -0.10
CA GLY A 192 -10.56 22.05 0.48
C GLY A 192 -10.17 23.15 -0.50
N PRO A 193 -10.01 24.40 -0.01
CA PRO A 193 -9.78 25.56 -0.88
C PRO A 193 -8.56 25.39 -1.77
N GLY A 194 -8.74 25.60 -3.09
CA GLY A 194 -7.69 25.51 -4.09
C GLY A 194 -7.48 24.11 -4.68
N PHE A 195 -8.35 23.14 -4.37
CA PHE A 195 -8.36 21.81 -4.97
C PHE A 195 -9.69 21.52 -5.66
N GLY A 196 -9.62 20.88 -6.81
CA GLY A 196 -10.74 20.39 -7.59
C GLY A 196 -11.29 19.05 -7.07
N PRO A 197 -12.06 18.33 -7.89
CA PRO A 197 -12.64 17.07 -7.50
C PRO A 197 -11.58 16.01 -7.20
N GLU A 198 -11.96 15.03 -6.39
CA GLU A 198 -11.13 13.86 -6.10
C GLU A 198 -10.73 13.14 -7.39
N GLY A 199 -9.46 12.72 -7.46
CA GLY A 199 -9.00 11.85 -8.52
C GLY A 199 -9.61 10.45 -8.40
N ASP A 200 -9.70 9.72 -9.51
CA ASP A 200 -10.15 8.34 -9.50
C ASP A 200 -9.10 7.37 -10.06
N ASP A 201 -9.38 6.08 -9.99
CA ASP A 201 -8.44 5.05 -10.45
C ASP A 201 -8.47 4.86 -11.98
N ASN A 202 -9.47 5.39 -12.70
CA ASN A 202 -9.60 5.35 -14.17
C ASN A 202 -9.10 6.65 -14.81
N CYS A 203 -7.88 7.04 -14.50
CA CYS A 203 -7.31 8.31 -14.94
C CYS A 203 -6.10 8.14 -15.84
N THR A 204 -5.82 9.19 -16.59
CA THR A 204 -4.63 9.35 -17.42
C THR A 204 -3.99 10.72 -17.15
N PRO A 205 -2.79 11.02 -17.64
CA PRO A 205 -2.22 12.36 -17.53
C PRO A 205 -3.10 13.48 -18.10
N SER A 206 -3.95 13.17 -19.09
CA SER A 206 -4.90 14.12 -19.69
C SER A 206 -6.18 14.33 -18.86
N SER A 207 -6.41 13.54 -17.80
CA SER A 207 -7.58 13.74 -16.91
C SER A 207 -7.53 15.05 -16.14
N GLY A 208 -6.35 15.69 -16.05
CA GLY A 208 -6.22 17.03 -15.46
C GLY A 208 -6.44 17.10 -13.95
N TYR A 209 -6.35 15.97 -13.23
CA TYR A 209 -6.47 15.97 -11.77
C TYR A 209 -5.36 16.76 -11.10
N ASP A 210 -5.71 17.41 -10.00
CA ASP A 210 -4.79 18.20 -9.22
C ASP A 210 -3.60 17.37 -8.72
N ARG A 211 -2.47 18.05 -8.63
CA ARG A 211 -1.31 17.55 -7.93
C ARG A 211 -1.60 17.44 -6.45
N SER A 212 -1.19 16.34 -5.85
CA SER A 212 -1.37 16.08 -4.43
C SER A 212 -0.06 16.30 -3.64
N PHE A 213 -0.07 15.90 -2.37
CA PHE A 213 1.04 16.14 -1.46
C PHE A 213 1.45 14.85 -0.73
N VAL A 214 2.74 14.77 -0.42
CA VAL A 214 3.30 13.88 0.60
C VAL A 214 3.48 14.68 1.87
N TYR A 215 2.92 14.22 2.98
CA TYR A 215 3.16 14.79 4.30
C TYR A 215 4.38 14.17 4.95
N ARG A 216 5.20 14.98 5.62
CA ARG A 216 6.20 14.48 6.54
C ARG A 216 5.68 14.61 7.97
N ILE A 217 5.74 13.50 8.71
CA ILE A 217 5.38 13.43 10.13
C ILE A 217 6.67 13.33 10.94
N ASP A 218 6.91 14.28 11.85
CA ASP A 218 7.96 14.15 12.86
C ASP A 218 7.45 13.22 13.97
N LEU A 219 8.06 12.04 14.09
CA LEU A 219 7.64 11.00 15.04
C LEU A 219 8.01 11.30 16.50
N ARG A 220 8.88 12.27 16.75
CA ARG A 220 9.14 12.75 18.11
C ARG A 220 8.02 13.69 18.59
N ARG A 221 7.45 14.46 17.66
CA ARG A 221 6.37 15.41 17.93
C ARG A 221 4.98 14.85 17.62
N LEU A 222 4.91 13.74 16.90
CA LEU A 222 3.69 13.10 16.40
C LEU A 222 2.76 14.10 15.69
N LYS A 223 3.34 14.87 14.76
CA LYS A 223 2.62 15.85 13.96
C LYS A 223 3.21 16.01 12.56
N ILE A 224 2.38 16.44 11.62
CA ILE A 224 2.80 16.84 10.28
C ILE A 224 3.60 18.16 10.42
N ASP A 225 4.82 18.18 9.91
CA ASP A 225 5.71 19.34 9.98
C ASP A 225 6.14 19.87 8.60
N ARG A 226 5.94 19.08 7.53
CA ARG A 226 6.19 19.48 6.13
C ARG A 226 5.21 18.83 5.18
N ALA A 227 5.04 19.45 4.02
CA ALA A 227 4.35 18.90 2.87
C ALA A 227 5.23 19.05 1.63
N TYR A 228 5.13 18.11 0.70
CA TYR A 228 5.86 18.11 -0.57
C TYR A 228 4.88 17.88 -1.71
N ARG A 229 4.78 18.84 -2.63
CA ARG A 229 3.92 18.73 -3.81
C ARG A 229 4.49 17.69 -4.76
N VAL A 230 3.67 16.72 -5.18
CA VAL A 230 4.02 15.59 -6.07
C VAL A 230 3.04 15.51 -7.24
N GLY A 231 2.96 14.40 -7.97
CA GLY A 231 2.00 14.23 -9.05
C GLY A 231 0.56 14.03 -8.58
N ALA A 232 -0.32 13.68 -9.50
CA ALA A 232 -1.73 13.41 -9.22
C ALA A 232 -1.94 11.95 -8.79
N VAL A 233 -2.79 11.77 -7.78
CA VAL A 233 -3.15 10.48 -7.18
C VAL A 233 -1.89 9.66 -6.79
N PRO A 234 -1.04 10.20 -5.88
CA PRO A 234 0.13 9.48 -5.42
C PRO A 234 -0.28 8.21 -4.66
N LYS A 235 0.43 7.12 -4.91
CA LYS A 235 0.19 5.81 -4.28
C LYS A 235 1.33 5.49 -3.31
N VAL A 236 2.38 4.82 -3.76
CA VAL A 236 3.44 4.29 -2.91
C VAL A 236 4.55 5.33 -2.70
N VAL A 237 5.07 5.33 -1.50
CA VAL A 237 6.22 6.14 -1.07
C VAL A 237 7.36 5.20 -0.70
N ALA A 238 8.57 5.54 -1.11
CA ALA A 238 9.80 4.90 -0.65
C ALA A 238 10.85 5.95 -0.31
N VAL A 239 11.76 5.62 0.62
CA VAL A 239 12.88 6.49 0.97
C VAL A 239 14.17 5.78 0.58
N THR A 240 15.11 6.50 -0.03
CA THR A 240 16.43 5.93 -0.34
C THR A 240 17.20 5.60 0.94
N PRO A 241 18.04 4.55 0.95
CA PRO A 241 18.76 4.11 2.15
C PRO A 241 19.65 5.19 2.80
N ASP A 242 20.13 6.14 2.01
CA ASP A 242 20.89 7.30 2.48
C ASP A 242 20.00 8.48 2.95
N GLY A 243 18.69 8.34 2.84
CA GLY A 243 17.72 9.36 3.22
C GLY A 243 17.69 10.60 2.32
N ARG A 244 18.43 10.63 1.19
CA ARG A 244 18.50 11.80 0.30
C ARG A 244 17.22 12.09 -0.45
N TYR A 245 16.51 11.02 -0.84
CA TYR A 245 15.30 11.15 -1.66
C TYR A 245 14.12 10.42 -1.07
N VAL A 246 12.94 11.02 -1.24
CA VAL A 246 11.64 10.38 -1.13
C VAL A 246 11.10 10.20 -2.54
N LEU A 247 10.81 8.96 -2.91
CA LEU A 247 10.31 8.55 -4.21
C LEU A 247 8.81 8.29 -4.09
N VAL A 248 8.02 8.80 -5.03
CA VAL A 248 6.56 8.70 -4.96
C VAL A 248 5.99 8.34 -6.32
N THR A 249 5.30 7.22 -6.44
CA THR A 249 4.56 6.87 -7.66
C THR A 249 3.27 7.65 -7.75
N ASN A 250 3.00 8.26 -8.89
CA ASN A 250 1.80 9.04 -9.16
C ASN A 250 0.95 8.33 -10.21
N TRP A 251 -0.17 7.82 -9.77
CA TRP A 251 -1.05 6.93 -10.54
C TRP A 251 -1.63 7.59 -11.78
N CYS A 252 -2.08 8.85 -11.68
CA CYS A 252 -2.73 9.55 -12.77
C CYS A 252 -1.78 10.36 -13.65
N THR A 253 -0.62 10.77 -13.16
CA THR A 253 0.40 11.44 -13.99
C THR A 253 1.44 10.48 -14.57
N TRP A 254 1.36 9.17 -14.25
CA TRP A 254 2.17 8.08 -14.80
C TRP A 254 3.68 8.28 -14.63
N ASP A 255 4.05 8.92 -13.53
CA ASP A 255 5.43 9.28 -13.25
C ASP A 255 5.86 8.92 -11.82
N LEU A 256 7.15 9.08 -11.57
CA LEU A 256 7.78 9.01 -10.26
C LEU A 256 8.25 10.41 -9.87
N SER A 257 7.67 10.98 -8.82
CA SER A 257 8.19 12.18 -8.18
C SER A 257 9.42 11.84 -7.34
N VAL A 258 10.48 12.64 -7.48
CA VAL A 258 11.70 12.58 -6.68
C VAL A 258 11.78 13.83 -5.80
N VAL A 259 11.55 13.65 -4.50
CA VAL A 259 11.62 14.72 -3.51
C VAL A 259 12.98 14.69 -2.83
N SER A 260 13.73 15.78 -2.91
CA SER A 260 14.98 15.92 -2.14
C SER A 260 14.68 16.31 -0.70
N THR A 261 15.10 15.47 0.25
CA THR A 261 14.93 15.75 1.69
C THR A 261 15.74 16.97 2.14
N LYS A 262 16.93 17.18 1.53
CA LYS A 262 17.79 18.34 1.78
C LYS A 262 17.18 19.64 1.24
N LYS A 263 16.70 19.63 -0.03
CA LYS A 263 16.09 20.83 -0.65
C LYS A 263 14.65 21.08 -0.19
N GLY A 264 13.99 20.07 0.40
CA GLY A 264 12.64 20.17 0.90
C GLY A 264 11.56 20.32 -0.19
N LYS A 265 11.83 19.85 -1.41
CA LYS A 265 10.91 19.95 -2.56
C LYS A 265 11.14 18.86 -3.59
N GLU A 266 10.15 18.64 -4.46
CA GLU A 266 10.30 17.85 -5.66
C GLU A 266 11.41 18.45 -6.55
N VAL A 267 12.36 17.63 -6.94
CA VAL A 267 13.52 18.05 -7.76
C VAL A 267 13.50 17.43 -9.14
N ARG A 268 12.71 16.37 -9.34
CA ARG A 268 12.60 15.67 -10.61
C ARG A 268 11.30 14.89 -10.71
N ARG A 269 10.84 14.69 -11.93
CA ARG A 269 9.83 13.72 -12.32
C ARG A 269 10.40 12.81 -13.39
N VAL A 270 10.19 11.51 -13.22
CA VAL A 270 10.65 10.49 -14.14
C VAL A 270 9.43 9.80 -14.75
N PRO A 271 9.21 9.85 -16.05
CA PRO A 271 8.13 9.11 -16.71
C PRO A 271 8.32 7.60 -16.47
N ILE A 272 7.26 6.91 -16.09
CA ILE A 272 7.29 5.48 -15.73
C ILE A 272 6.40 4.65 -16.65
N GLY A 273 5.20 5.14 -16.95
CA GLY A 273 4.17 4.41 -17.70
C GLY A 273 2.89 4.27 -16.89
N PRO A 274 1.87 3.59 -17.43
CA PRO A 274 0.52 3.61 -16.90
C PRO A 274 0.42 2.96 -15.52
N TYR A 275 -0.23 3.67 -14.61
CA TYR A 275 -0.58 3.18 -13.28
C TYR A 275 0.63 2.67 -12.46
N PRO A 276 1.69 3.49 -12.27
CA PRO A 276 2.84 3.11 -11.46
C PRO A 276 2.45 2.95 -9.99
N ARG A 277 2.94 1.89 -9.31
CA ARG A 277 2.50 1.60 -7.95
C ARG A 277 3.65 1.24 -7.01
N GLY A 278 4.00 -0.02 -6.84
CA GLY A 278 5.02 -0.48 -5.91
C GLY A 278 6.41 0.06 -6.26
N ILE A 279 7.20 0.39 -5.26
CA ILE A 279 8.58 0.84 -5.39
C ILE A 279 9.46 -0.04 -4.52
N ALA A 280 10.46 -0.68 -5.12
CA ALA A 280 11.55 -1.33 -4.40
C ALA A 280 12.84 -0.55 -4.66
N VAL A 281 13.49 -0.06 -3.60
CA VAL A 281 14.76 0.66 -3.71
C VAL A 281 15.91 -0.29 -3.42
N SER A 282 16.94 -0.29 -4.26
CA SER A 282 18.15 -1.07 -4.03
C SER A 282 18.76 -0.74 -2.66
N PRO A 283 19.22 -1.74 -1.90
CA PRO A 283 19.95 -1.52 -0.66
C PRO A 283 21.18 -0.60 -0.81
N LYS A 284 21.78 -0.55 -2.01
CA LYS A 284 22.87 0.38 -2.35
C LYS A 284 22.39 1.82 -2.62
N GLY A 285 21.09 2.04 -2.79
CA GLY A 285 20.52 3.36 -3.02
C GLY A 285 20.75 3.95 -4.41
N ASN A 286 21.26 3.16 -5.37
CA ASN A 286 21.58 3.61 -6.72
C ASN A 286 20.51 3.31 -7.77
N ALA A 287 19.47 2.55 -7.42
CA ALA A 287 18.37 2.22 -8.31
C ALA A 287 17.05 2.05 -7.56
N ALA A 288 15.95 2.40 -8.21
CA ALA A 288 14.61 2.07 -7.80
C ALA A 288 13.91 1.24 -8.89
N TYR A 289 13.04 0.32 -8.49
CA TYR A 289 12.26 -0.52 -9.39
C TYR A 289 10.79 -0.26 -9.12
N VAL A 290 10.09 0.22 -10.13
CA VAL A 290 8.70 0.64 -10.03
C VAL A 290 7.81 -0.36 -10.75
N ALA A 291 6.81 -0.89 -10.05
CA ALA A 291 5.81 -1.79 -10.62
C ALA A 291 4.80 -0.99 -11.46
N VAL A 292 4.71 -1.30 -12.76
CA VAL A 292 3.77 -0.67 -13.70
C VAL A 292 2.52 -1.53 -13.77
N MET A 293 1.52 -1.23 -12.95
CA MET A 293 0.32 -2.06 -12.79
C MET A 293 -0.54 -2.09 -14.07
N GLY A 294 -0.52 -1.03 -14.87
CA GLY A 294 -1.17 -0.98 -16.18
C GLY A 294 -0.40 -1.72 -17.30
N GLY A 295 0.59 -2.54 -16.93
CA GLY A 295 1.44 -3.28 -17.86
C GLY A 295 1.89 -4.62 -17.29
N ASN A 296 3.09 -5.05 -17.70
CA ASN A 296 3.66 -6.34 -17.34
C ASN A 296 5.12 -6.27 -16.86
N ALA A 297 5.60 -5.08 -16.48
CA ALA A 297 7.01 -4.84 -16.22
C ALA A 297 7.27 -4.11 -14.90
N LEU A 298 8.49 -4.28 -14.38
CA LEU A 298 9.13 -3.31 -13.51
C LEU A 298 9.91 -2.32 -14.36
N VAL A 299 9.83 -1.04 -14.06
CA VAL A 299 10.70 -0.01 -14.60
C VAL A 299 11.82 0.26 -13.60
N ARG A 300 13.06 -0.08 -13.97
CA ARG A 300 14.25 0.30 -13.24
C ARG A 300 14.55 1.77 -13.52
N VAL A 301 14.71 2.56 -12.47
CA VAL A 301 15.16 3.95 -12.50
C VAL A 301 16.56 4.00 -11.91
N ASP A 302 17.54 4.44 -12.67
CA ASP A 302 18.89 4.75 -12.18
C ASP A 302 18.83 6.05 -11.40
N LEU A 303 19.17 6.03 -10.12
CA LEU A 303 19.03 7.19 -9.22
C LEU A 303 20.20 8.18 -9.31
N ASP A 304 21.25 7.85 -10.05
CA ASP A 304 22.38 8.75 -10.33
C ASP A 304 22.20 9.46 -11.68
N ARG A 305 21.83 8.70 -12.73
CA ARG A 305 21.68 9.19 -14.09
C ARG A 305 20.25 9.57 -14.47
N TRP A 306 19.27 9.06 -13.72
CA TRP A 306 17.84 9.25 -13.97
C TRP A 306 17.35 8.65 -15.29
N THR A 307 18.04 7.65 -15.79
CA THR A 307 17.62 6.85 -16.95
C THR A 307 16.72 5.70 -16.50
N THR A 308 15.90 5.21 -17.43
CA THR A 308 14.98 4.11 -17.16
C THR A 308 15.22 2.93 -18.09
N SER A 309 14.93 1.73 -17.59
CA SER A 309 14.88 0.52 -18.40
C SER A 309 13.75 -0.38 -17.90
N SER A 310 13.14 -1.15 -18.81
CA SER A 310 11.99 -2.02 -18.50
C SER A 310 12.43 -3.47 -18.35
N ILE A 311 11.89 -4.17 -17.35
CA ILE A 311 12.15 -5.59 -17.08
C ILE A 311 10.81 -6.31 -17.01
N PRO A 312 10.48 -7.19 -17.98
CA PRO A 312 9.24 -7.96 -17.97
C PRO A 312 9.17 -8.89 -16.74
N VAL A 313 8.06 -8.88 -16.03
CA VAL A 313 7.85 -9.74 -14.83
C VAL A 313 6.55 -10.53 -14.86
N GLY A 314 5.52 -10.03 -15.55
CA GLY A 314 4.19 -10.64 -15.65
C GLY A 314 3.07 -9.62 -15.44
N ALA A 315 1.83 -10.04 -15.63
CA ALA A 315 0.67 -9.15 -15.74
C ALA A 315 0.26 -8.51 -14.41
N GLY A 316 0.02 -7.20 -14.45
CA GLY A 316 -0.46 -6.41 -13.33
C GLY A 316 0.49 -6.39 -12.13
N PRO A 317 1.80 -6.08 -12.30
CA PRO A 317 2.72 -6.00 -11.18
C PRO A 317 2.28 -4.86 -10.23
N ARG A 318 2.15 -5.17 -8.91
CA ARG A 318 1.53 -4.23 -7.98
C ARG A 318 2.43 -3.78 -6.84
N ALA A 319 3.08 -4.70 -6.15
CA ALA A 319 4.06 -4.42 -5.11
C ALA A 319 5.39 -5.07 -5.47
N ALA A 320 6.48 -4.48 -5.00
CA ALA A 320 7.82 -5.00 -5.18
C ALA A 320 8.59 -4.87 -3.86
N GLU A 321 9.33 -5.92 -3.50
CA GLU A 321 10.17 -5.97 -2.29
C GLU A 321 11.56 -6.45 -2.65
N PHE A 322 12.57 -5.70 -2.21
CA PHE A 322 13.98 -6.03 -2.41
C PHE A 322 14.46 -7.05 -1.37
N HIS A 323 15.11 -8.13 -1.83
CA HIS A 323 15.80 -9.04 -0.93
C HIS A 323 17.08 -8.38 -0.38
N PRO A 324 17.45 -8.56 0.91
CA PRO A 324 18.65 -7.93 1.51
C PRO A 324 19.97 -8.25 0.82
N SER A 325 20.04 -9.35 0.04
CA SER A 325 21.24 -9.70 -0.75
C SER A 325 21.48 -8.80 -1.96
N ASP A 326 20.60 -7.83 -2.24
CA ASP A 326 20.64 -6.97 -3.44
C ASP A 326 20.60 -7.74 -4.78
N ARG A 327 20.19 -9.01 -4.76
CA ARG A 327 20.14 -9.89 -5.92
C ARG A 327 18.73 -10.14 -6.44
N TYR A 328 17.74 -10.20 -5.55
CA TYR A 328 16.39 -10.59 -5.91
C TYR A 328 15.37 -9.50 -5.59
N ILE A 329 14.35 -9.40 -6.44
CA ILE A 329 13.13 -8.63 -6.18
C ILE A 329 11.95 -9.60 -6.24
N PHE A 330 11.06 -9.51 -5.24
CA PHE A 330 9.78 -10.21 -5.23
C PHE A 330 8.69 -9.24 -5.70
N VAL A 331 7.83 -9.71 -6.61
CA VAL A 331 6.80 -8.88 -7.23
C VAL A 331 5.46 -9.56 -7.12
N SER A 332 4.45 -8.91 -6.54
CA SER A 332 3.08 -9.40 -6.61
C SER A 332 2.50 -9.10 -8.00
N LEU A 333 2.03 -10.14 -8.67
CA LEU A 333 1.35 -10.08 -9.97
C LEU A 333 -0.15 -10.17 -9.72
N ASN A 334 -0.77 -9.02 -9.52
CA ASN A 334 -2.17 -8.92 -9.08
C ASN A 334 -3.13 -9.60 -10.05
N ALA A 335 -2.91 -9.44 -11.35
CA ALA A 335 -3.75 -10.04 -12.39
C ALA A 335 -3.53 -11.56 -12.55
N GLU A 336 -2.38 -12.10 -12.10
CA GLU A 336 -2.05 -13.52 -12.23
C GLU A 336 -2.35 -14.34 -10.96
N GLY A 337 -2.66 -13.71 -9.83
CA GLY A 337 -2.78 -14.41 -8.55
C GLY A 337 -1.46 -15.01 -8.06
N ARG A 338 -0.32 -14.44 -8.46
CA ARG A 338 1.03 -14.99 -8.25
C ARG A 338 2.00 -13.98 -7.65
N VAL A 339 3.09 -14.51 -7.11
CA VAL A 339 4.29 -13.74 -6.79
C VAL A 339 5.45 -14.23 -7.66
N ALA A 340 6.14 -13.31 -8.30
CA ALA A 340 7.34 -13.58 -9.09
C ALA A 340 8.61 -13.27 -8.28
N LYS A 341 9.67 -14.06 -8.52
CA LYS A 341 11.04 -13.83 -8.06
C LYS A 341 11.89 -13.44 -9.26
N LEU A 342 12.32 -12.19 -9.31
CA LEU A 342 13.24 -11.65 -10.33
C LEU A 342 14.67 -11.78 -9.81
N ASP A 343 15.56 -12.36 -10.59
CA ASP A 343 17.00 -12.36 -10.36
C ASP A 343 17.64 -11.21 -11.14
N LEU A 344 18.19 -10.23 -10.44
CA LEU A 344 18.80 -9.05 -11.05
C LEU A 344 20.13 -9.33 -11.76
N LYS A 345 20.79 -10.46 -11.46
CA LYS A 345 22.00 -10.87 -12.15
C LYS A 345 21.69 -11.31 -13.58
N THR A 346 20.59 -12.01 -13.78
CA THR A 346 20.17 -12.50 -15.11
C THR A 346 19.16 -11.57 -15.78
N GLY A 347 18.54 -10.65 -15.02
CA GLY A 347 17.46 -9.77 -15.50
C GLY A 347 16.15 -10.52 -15.80
N SER A 348 15.98 -11.75 -15.29
CA SER A 348 14.84 -12.61 -15.61
C SER A 348 14.11 -13.14 -14.37
N VAL A 349 12.83 -13.48 -14.56
CA VAL A 349 12.01 -14.13 -13.53
C VAL A 349 12.41 -15.59 -13.43
N THR A 350 12.89 -16.01 -12.27
CA THR A 350 13.37 -17.36 -12.00
C THR A 350 12.31 -18.27 -11.37
N ALA A 351 11.26 -17.69 -10.79
CA ALA A 351 10.14 -18.45 -10.23
C ALA A 351 8.86 -17.60 -10.19
N LYS A 352 7.71 -18.24 -10.35
CA LYS A 352 6.38 -17.70 -10.09
C LYS A 352 5.59 -18.70 -9.26
N VAL A 353 5.00 -18.27 -8.15
CA VAL A 353 4.19 -19.11 -7.26
C VAL A 353 2.79 -18.53 -7.08
N ALA A 354 1.77 -19.37 -7.15
CA ALA A 354 0.40 -18.98 -6.81
C ALA A 354 0.29 -18.78 -5.30
N THR A 355 -0.33 -17.67 -4.87
CA THR A 355 -0.51 -17.34 -3.46
C THR A 355 -1.97 -17.18 -3.06
N GLY A 356 -2.80 -16.80 -4.00
CA GLY A 356 -4.23 -16.51 -3.84
C GLY A 356 -4.67 -15.47 -4.85
N SER A 357 -5.95 -15.14 -4.84
CA SER A 357 -6.54 -14.18 -5.77
C SER A 357 -6.18 -12.74 -5.39
N ALA A 358 -5.79 -11.96 -6.38
CA ALA A 358 -5.42 -10.55 -6.27
C ALA A 358 -4.35 -10.26 -5.19
N PRO A 359 -3.12 -10.81 -5.27
CA PRO A 359 -2.05 -10.48 -4.33
C PRO A 359 -1.71 -9.00 -4.44
N ARG A 360 -1.68 -8.30 -3.28
CA ARG A 360 -1.52 -6.84 -3.25
C ARG A 360 -0.17 -6.43 -2.68
N SER A 361 -0.06 -6.36 -1.37
CA SER A 361 1.13 -5.87 -0.69
C SER A 361 2.01 -7.03 -0.23
N LEU A 362 3.30 -6.78 -0.17
CA LEU A 362 4.35 -7.70 0.24
C LEU A 362 5.07 -7.14 1.47
N ALA A 363 5.60 -8.01 2.29
CA ALA A 363 6.55 -7.64 3.35
C ALA A 363 7.58 -8.75 3.50
N LEU A 364 8.84 -8.38 3.72
CA LEU A 364 9.94 -9.31 3.90
C LEU A 364 10.37 -9.39 5.37
N ALA A 365 10.60 -10.59 5.89
CA ALA A 365 11.21 -10.77 7.19
C ALA A 365 12.63 -10.15 7.23
N ALA A 366 13.06 -9.70 8.40
CA ALA A 366 14.36 -9.03 8.56
C ALA A 366 15.56 -9.91 8.16
N ASP A 367 15.43 -11.25 8.29
CA ASP A 367 16.46 -12.22 7.91
C ASP A 367 16.43 -12.57 6.39
N GLY A 368 15.51 -11.99 5.64
CA GLY A 368 15.32 -12.23 4.21
C GLY A 368 14.76 -13.61 3.85
N LYS A 369 14.55 -14.52 4.81
CA LYS A 369 14.18 -15.91 4.51
C LYS A 369 12.72 -16.13 4.21
N THR A 370 11.87 -15.16 4.53
CA THR A 370 10.42 -15.28 4.38
C THR A 370 9.80 -14.04 3.80
N LEU A 371 8.90 -14.23 2.84
CA LEU A 371 8.05 -13.22 2.24
C LEU A 371 6.60 -13.45 2.68
N TYR A 372 5.90 -12.38 3.06
CA TYR A 372 4.48 -12.38 3.41
C TYR A 372 3.70 -11.63 2.34
N VAL A 373 2.55 -12.18 1.97
CA VAL A 373 1.73 -11.69 0.86
C VAL A 373 0.28 -11.60 1.30
N VAL A 374 -0.35 -10.43 1.16
CA VAL A 374 -1.81 -10.32 1.32
C VAL A 374 -2.50 -10.61 0.00
N ASN A 375 -3.47 -11.52 0.01
CA ASN A 375 -4.30 -11.89 -1.13
C ASN A 375 -5.70 -11.31 -0.91
N TYR A 376 -5.97 -10.20 -1.60
CA TYR A 376 -7.09 -9.33 -1.32
C TYR A 376 -8.45 -10.03 -1.51
N GLU A 377 -8.68 -10.66 -2.66
CA GLU A 377 -9.93 -11.34 -2.93
C GLU A 377 -10.07 -12.68 -2.19
N SER A 378 -8.95 -13.36 -1.90
CA SER A 378 -8.96 -14.60 -1.12
C SER A 378 -9.13 -14.37 0.38
N GLY A 379 -8.92 -13.15 0.89
CA GLY A 379 -9.00 -12.87 2.32
C GLY A 379 -7.88 -13.48 3.16
N THR A 380 -6.74 -13.83 2.55
CA THR A 380 -5.67 -14.61 3.18
C THR A 380 -4.33 -13.88 3.24
N VAL A 381 -3.45 -14.38 4.11
CA VAL A 381 -2.01 -14.08 4.08
C VAL A 381 -1.26 -15.36 3.75
N ALA A 382 -0.46 -15.33 2.69
CA ALA A 382 0.47 -16.39 2.36
C ALA A 382 1.87 -16.07 2.90
N LYS A 383 2.56 -17.09 3.41
CA LYS A 383 3.94 -17.04 3.88
C LYS A 383 4.79 -17.93 2.99
N LEU A 384 5.79 -17.35 2.32
CA LEU A 384 6.64 -18.04 1.34
C LEU A 384 8.08 -18.09 1.84
N ARG A 385 8.79 -19.18 1.57
CA ARG A 385 10.24 -19.25 1.69
C ARG A 385 10.89 -18.57 0.49
N THR A 386 11.80 -17.64 0.72
CA THR A 386 12.39 -16.82 -0.36
C THR A 386 13.40 -17.61 -1.22
N SER A 387 14.04 -18.66 -0.65
CA SER A 387 15.03 -19.45 -1.38
C SER A 387 14.44 -20.20 -2.57
N ASP A 388 13.35 -20.95 -2.34
CA ASP A 388 12.70 -21.86 -3.30
C ASP A 388 11.25 -21.45 -3.66
N MET A 389 10.77 -20.34 -3.12
CA MET A 389 9.40 -19.84 -3.30
C MET A 389 8.30 -20.78 -2.79
N LYS A 390 8.64 -21.76 -1.95
CA LYS A 390 7.66 -22.68 -1.38
C LYS A 390 6.73 -21.99 -0.40
N THR A 391 5.41 -22.22 -0.53
CA THR A 391 4.42 -21.78 0.46
C THR A 391 4.60 -22.58 1.76
N LEU A 392 4.90 -21.88 2.85
CA LEU A 392 5.09 -22.43 4.19
C LEU A 392 3.81 -22.47 4.99
N GLN A 393 2.96 -21.46 4.77
CA GLN A 393 1.70 -21.30 5.49
C GLN A 393 0.78 -20.37 4.71
N THR A 394 -0.53 -20.67 4.71
CA THR A 394 -1.59 -19.74 4.34
C THR A 394 -2.56 -19.68 5.49
N ILE A 395 -2.93 -18.47 5.90
CA ILE A 395 -3.87 -18.22 7.00
C ILE A 395 -5.00 -17.33 6.51
N ASP A 396 -6.20 -17.54 7.05
CA ASP A 396 -7.30 -16.60 6.90
C ASP A 396 -6.98 -15.33 7.67
N ALA A 397 -7.03 -14.21 6.98
CA ALA A 397 -6.77 -12.92 7.57
C ALA A 397 -8.09 -12.19 7.89
N CYS A 398 -8.66 -11.53 6.90
CA CYS A 398 -9.87 -10.73 7.04
C CYS A 398 -10.51 -10.54 5.67
N TYR A 399 -11.69 -9.95 5.64
CA TYR A 399 -12.27 -9.51 4.37
C TYR A 399 -11.38 -8.42 3.77
N HIS A 400 -10.88 -8.66 2.57
CA HIS A 400 -10.01 -7.76 1.79
C HIS A 400 -8.77 -7.25 2.55
N PRO A 401 -7.81 -8.12 2.93
CA PRO A 401 -6.53 -7.67 3.46
C PRO A 401 -5.79 -6.88 2.38
N ILE A 402 -5.35 -5.66 2.70
CA ILE A 402 -4.92 -4.72 1.68
C ILE A 402 -3.48 -4.23 1.82
N GLY A 403 -3.01 -4.06 3.04
CA GLY A 403 -1.66 -3.63 3.38
C GLY A 403 -1.00 -4.61 4.33
N ILE A 404 0.32 -4.76 4.26
CA ILE A 404 1.11 -5.62 5.14
C ILE A 404 2.47 -4.98 5.42
N THR A 405 2.96 -5.15 6.64
CA THR A 405 4.32 -4.78 7.00
C THR A 405 4.89 -5.76 8.02
N TYR A 406 6.20 -5.96 8.00
CA TYR A 406 6.93 -6.71 9.00
C TYR A 406 7.67 -5.76 9.96
N ASP A 407 7.34 -5.83 11.24
CA ASP A 407 8.07 -5.10 12.26
C ASP A 407 9.23 -5.92 12.81
N ARG A 408 10.45 -5.50 12.46
CA ARG A 408 11.69 -6.19 12.85
C ARG A 408 11.97 -6.16 14.35
N SER A 409 11.49 -5.12 15.05
CA SER A 409 11.74 -4.95 16.49
C SER A 409 10.99 -5.96 17.35
N THR A 410 9.82 -6.41 16.89
CA THR A 410 8.94 -7.34 17.60
C THR A 410 8.78 -8.68 16.89
N ARG A 411 9.29 -8.82 15.64
CA ARG A 411 9.06 -9.98 14.76
C ARG A 411 7.56 -10.25 14.55
N ARG A 412 6.83 -9.20 14.25
CA ARG A 412 5.38 -9.24 14.00
C ARG A 412 5.05 -8.82 12.59
N VAL A 413 4.05 -9.50 12.03
CA VAL A 413 3.43 -9.14 10.77
C VAL A 413 2.13 -8.40 11.07
N TRP A 414 2.00 -7.20 10.53
CA TRP A 414 0.81 -6.35 10.67
C TRP A 414 0.07 -6.32 9.35
N VAL A 415 -1.24 -6.52 9.38
CA VAL A 415 -2.10 -6.62 8.19
C VAL A 415 -3.26 -5.63 8.32
N ALA A 416 -3.33 -4.67 7.41
CA ALA A 416 -4.47 -3.76 7.28
C ALA A 416 -5.61 -4.48 6.57
N CYS A 417 -6.80 -4.39 7.16
CA CYS A 417 -8.04 -4.95 6.63
C CYS A 417 -8.96 -3.83 6.15
N TYR A 418 -9.44 -3.94 4.93
CA TYR A 418 -10.31 -2.92 4.32
C TYR A 418 -11.56 -2.59 5.15
N THR A 419 -12.03 -3.56 5.95
CA THR A 419 -13.20 -3.44 6.82
C THR A 419 -12.97 -2.68 8.13
N GLY A 420 -11.80 -2.05 8.31
CA GLY A 420 -11.56 -1.19 9.48
C GLY A 420 -10.93 -1.91 10.67
N SER A 421 -10.02 -2.85 10.42
CA SER A 421 -9.22 -3.47 11.46
C SER A 421 -7.76 -3.67 11.03
N ILE A 422 -6.88 -3.91 12.01
CA ILE A 422 -5.50 -4.34 11.78
C ILE A 422 -5.32 -5.64 12.53
N ARG A 423 -4.90 -6.70 11.83
CA ARG A 423 -4.53 -7.97 12.45
C ARG A 423 -3.02 -8.05 12.61
N VAL A 424 -2.59 -8.47 13.79
CA VAL A 424 -1.17 -8.58 14.13
C VAL A 424 -0.85 -10.02 14.44
N TYR A 425 0.18 -10.55 13.79
CA TYR A 425 0.63 -11.94 13.95
C TYR A 425 2.05 -11.98 14.49
N ASN A 426 2.32 -12.80 15.47
CA ASN A 426 3.68 -13.17 15.85
C ASN A 426 4.25 -14.13 14.80
N ASP A 427 5.49 -13.90 14.38
CA ASP A 427 6.27 -14.82 13.53
C ASP A 427 7.38 -15.47 14.37
N ARG A 428 6.99 -16.50 15.15
CA ARG A 428 7.87 -17.16 16.13
C ARG A 428 7.76 -18.68 16.05
#